data_0aa365be4a4293de72c2162b8c77bd7f
#
_entry.id   0aa365be4a4293de72c2162b8c77bd7f
#
_cell.length_a   1.000
_cell.length_b   1.000
_cell.length_c   1.000
_cell.angle_alpha   90.00
_cell.angle_beta   90.00
_cell.angle_gamma   90.00
#
_symmetry.space_group_name_H-M   'P 1'
#
loop_
_entity.id
_entity.type
_entity.pdbx_description
1 polymer ?
#
loop_
_entity_poly.entity_id
_entity_poly.type
_entity_poly.pdbx_seq_one_letter_code
_entity_poly.pdbx_strand_id
1 'polypeptide(L)'
;MNVQNYIDHHIPAQFSIKHVAIARPFNWLALAWQDISVHPKASLAHGLIVTSLLLVTLLITSIHVYVIAAAITGFMLLGPILSAGLCEQSRQHEQGQVVSFDSSLEGLKRCQSSLIQFSSILLAFTMLWFAISGLLLFATVGNVIPSLQQLLWGNIFDIITPMQLALYIVIGGLLASVVFVVSVISVPAIIEHNISAIDAMAASIKVTIENIPTIVIWATLIVMLAGLGFATYLIGMIVIYPLLAHASWHAYRDLVQNDK
;
A
#
# COMPACT_ATOMS: atom_id res chain seq x y z
N MET A 1 -13.48 6.99 -26.22
CA MET A 1 -12.07 7.37 -25.93
C MET A 1 -11.39 6.08 -25.49
N ASN A 2 -10.30 5.67 -26.16
CA ASN A 2 -9.61 4.41 -25.81
C ASN A 2 -8.89 4.61 -24.47
N VAL A 3 -8.91 3.59 -23.60
CA VAL A 3 -8.28 3.63 -22.26
C VAL A 3 -6.81 4.08 -22.35
N GLN A 4 -6.10 3.63 -23.38
CA GLN A 4 -4.71 4.03 -23.64
C GLN A 4 -4.57 5.54 -23.84
N ASN A 5 -5.44 6.14 -24.65
CA ASN A 5 -5.42 7.59 -24.91
C ASN A 5 -5.76 8.40 -23.63
N TYR A 6 -6.63 7.86 -22.76
CA TYR A 6 -6.95 8.49 -21.49
C TYR A 6 -5.74 8.50 -20.56
N ILE A 7 -5.05 7.36 -20.44
CA ILE A 7 -3.84 7.22 -19.62
C ILE A 7 -2.74 8.16 -20.12
N ASP A 8 -2.47 8.16 -21.43
CA ASP A 8 -1.40 8.98 -22.02
C ASP A 8 -1.68 10.48 -21.88
N HIS A 9 -2.94 10.90 -21.81
CA HIS A 9 -3.30 12.32 -21.61
C HIS A 9 -3.10 12.78 -20.15
N HIS A 10 -3.19 11.89 -19.18
CA HIS A 10 -3.03 12.19 -17.75
C HIS A 10 -1.62 11.98 -17.23
N ILE A 11 -0.72 11.42 -18.02
CA ILE A 11 0.68 11.28 -17.62
C ILE A 11 1.36 12.65 -17.80
N PRO A 12 1.99 13.19 -16.74
CA PRO A 12 2.76 14.40 -16.85
C PRO A 12 3.84 14.25 -17.93
N ALA A 13 3.94 15.22 -18.85
CA ALA A 13 4.86 15.18 -19.99
C ALA A 13 6.34 15.00 -19.59
N GLN A 14 6.65 15.27 -18.32
CA GLN A 14 7.98 15.09 -17.73
C GLN A 14 8.30 13.65 -17.30
N PHE A 15 7.34 12.71 -17.41
CA PHE A 15 7.54 11.32 -17.00
C PHE A 15 7.93 10.47 -18.20
N SER A 16 9.18 10.02 -18.22
CA SER A 16 9.65 8.96 -19.12
C SER A 16 9.70 7.64 -18.32
N ILE A 17 8.95 6.64 -18.77
CA ILE A 17 8.91 5.33 -18.10
C ILE A 17 10.05 4.46 -18.62
N LYS A 18 10.76 3.82 -17.71
CA LYS A 18 11.86 2.91 -18.01
C LYS A 18 11.43 1.46 -17.89
N HIS A 19 11.94 0.63 -18.77
CA HIS A 19 11.94 -0.81 -18.60
C HIS A 19 13.12 -1.21 -17.71
N VAL A 20 12.82 -1.92 -16.62
CA VAL A 20 13.83 -2.35 -15.66
C VAL A 20 13.95 -3.88 -15.62
N ALA A 21 15.12 -4.37 -15.22
CA ALA A 21 15.34 -5.80 -15.10
C ALA A 21 14.44 -6.40 -13.99
N ILE A 22 14.00 -7.65 -14.21
CA ILE A 22 13.08 -8.38 -13.34
C ILE A 22 13.56 -8.50 -11.86
N ALA A 23 14.87 -8.48 -11.64
CA ALA A 23 15.48 -8.59 -10.30
C ALA A 23 15.61 -7.25 -9.56
N ARG A 24 15.21 -6.12 -10.16
CA ARG A 24 15.35 -4.77 -9.54
C ARG A 24 14.65 -4.63 -8.19
N PRO A 25 13.51 -5.29 -7.90
CA PRO A 25 12.88 -5.19 -6.58
C PRO A 25 13.78 -5.56 -5.40
N PHE A 26 14.73 -6.47 -5.57
CA PHE A 26 15.72 -6.78 -4.53
C PHE A 26 16.68 -5.62 -4.27
N ASN A 27 17.04 -4.86 -5.30
CA ASN A 27 17.87 -3.67 -5.16
C ASN A 27 17.10 -2.54 -4.45
N TRP A 28 15.80 -2.40 -4.73
CA TRP A 28 14.95 -1.41 -4.04
C TRP A 28 14.90 -1.68 -2.54
N LEU A 29 14.77 -2.96 -2.13
CA LEU A 29 14.83 -3.36 -0.73
C LEU A 29 16.22 -3.10 -0.11
N ALA A 30 17.31 -3.35 -0.85
CA ALA A 30 18.66 -3.07 -0.36
C ALA A 30 18.91 -1.58 -0.13
N LEU A 31 18.45 -0.71 -1.06
CA LEU A 31 18.52 0.74 -0.93
C LEU A 31 17.64 1.25 0.23
N ALA A 32 16.44 0.71 0.35
CA ALA A 32 15.55 1.01 1.48
C ALA A 32 16.15 0.66 2.84
N TRP A 33 16.88 -0.46 2.90
CA TRP A 33 17.62 -0.83 4.10
C TRP A 33 18.75 0.15 4.43
N GLN A 34 19.42 0.70 3.40
CA GLN A 34 20.42 1.75 3.58
C GLN A 34 19.79 3.02 4.17
N ASP A 35 18.63 3.47 3.64
CA ASP A 35 17.90 4.63 4.17
C ASP A 35 17.58 4.46 5.66
N ILE A 36 17.03 3.29 6.04
CA ILE A 36 16.74 2.98 7.45
C ILE A 36 18.03 2.98 8.29
N SER A 37 19.11 2.40 7.76
CA SER A 37 20.39 2.27 8.48
C SER A 37 21.05 3.63 8.75
N VAL A 38 20.88 4.58 7.82
CA VAL A 38 21.41 5.95 7.96
C VAL A 38 20.55 6.80 8.90
N HIS A 39 19.22 6.66 8.84
CA HIS A 39 18.27 7.46 9.62
C HIS A 39 17.30 6.59 10.44
N PRO A 40 17.80 5.67 11.33
CA PRO A 40 16.96 4.67 11.96
C PRO A 40 15.87 5.26 12.85
N LYS A 41 16.18 6.34 13.59
CA LYS A 41 15.20 6.97 14.50
C LYS A 41 14.00 7.54 13.76
N ALA A 42 14.22 8.20 12.63
CA ALA A 42 13.16 8.80 11.84
C ALA A 42 12.29 7.73 11.17
N SER A 43 12.89 6.72 10.55
CA SER A 43 12.20 5.63 9.87
C SER A 43 11.43 4.74 10.84
N LEU A 44 12.05 4.29 11.93
CA LEU A 44 11.42 3.42 12.91
C LEU A 44 10.31 4.12 13.72
N ALA A 45 10.37 5.46 13.87
CA ALA A 45 9.26 6.21 14.48
C ALA A 45 7.97 6.03 13.66
N HIS A 46 8.02 6.11 12.34
CA HIS A 46 6.86 5.83 11.47
C HIS A 46 6.40 4.37 11.60
N GLY A 47 7.34 3.42 11.58
CA GLY A 47 7.02 2.00 11.79
C GLY A 47 6.34 1.73 13.12
N LEU A 48 6.81 2.37 14.20
CA LEU A 48 6.22 2.26 15.55
C LEU A 48 4.80 2.84 15.58
N ILE A 49 4.58 4.02 14.99
CA ILE A 49 3.26 4.64 14.91
C ILE A 49 2.28 3.72 14.18
N VAL A 50 2.66 3.22 13.00
CA VAL A 50 1.82 2.34 12.19
C VAL A 50 1.51 1.04 12.94
N THR A 51 2.53 0.41 13.54
CA THR A 51 2.37 -0.82 14.32
C THR A 51 1.48 -0.61 15.54
N SER A 52 1.66 0.51 16.25
CA SER A 52 0.82 0.87 17.40
C SER A 52 -0.64 1.09 17.00
N LEU A 53 -0.89 1.78 15.90
CA LEU A 53 -2.23 1.97 15.36
C LEU A 53 -2.89 0.63 14.99
N LEU A 54 -2.16 -0.26 14.32
CA LEU A 54 -2.63 -1.61 14.00
C LEU A 54 -2.93 -2.42 15.25
N LEU A 55 -2.02 -2.39 16.24
CA LEU A 55 -2.18 -3.14 17.48
C LEU A 55 -3.39 -2.64 18.28
N VAL A 56 -3.52 -1.32 18.47
CA VAL A 56 -4.68 -0.71 19.15
C VAL A 56 -5.97 -1.08 18.43
N THR A 57 -5.94 -1.01 17.10
CA THR A 57 -7.03 -1.42 16.25
C THR A 57 -7.44 -2.87 16.51
N LEU A 58 -6.51 -3.83 16.49
CA LEU A 58 -6.78 -5.24 16.77
C LEU A 58 -7.31 -5.47 18.19
N LEU A 59 -6.78 -4.77 19.19
CA LEU A 59 -7.21 -4.89 20.58
C LEU A 59 -8.65 -4.40 20.76
N ILE A 60 -9.03 -3.29 20.12
CA ILE A 60 -10.38 -2.74 20.19
C ILE A 60 -11.37 -3.61 19.40
N THR A 61 -10.93 -4.20 18.29
CA THR A 61 -11.78 -4.94 17.35
C THR A 61 -11.96 -6.41 17.70
N SER A 62 -11.24 -6.93 18.68
CA SER A 62 -11.34 -8.33 19.12
C SER A 62 -12.75 -8.79 19.48
N ILE A 63 -13.72 -7.87 19.59
CA ILE A 63 -15.08 -8.13 20.02
C ILE A 63 -16.07 -8.27 18.83
N HIS A 64 -15.82 -7.64 17.67
CA HIS A 64 -16.75 -7.66 16.54
C HIS A 64 -16.06 -7.63 15.18
N VAL A 65 -16.38 -8.59 14.32
CA VAL A 65 -15.84 -8.72 12.93
C VAL A 65 -16.03 -7.43 12.10
N TYR A 66 -17.13 -6.71 12.27
CA TYR A 66 -17.37 -5.44 11.57
C TYR A 66 -16.39 -4.34 11.97
N VAL A 67 -15.97 -4.33 13.24
CA VAL A 67 -15.02 -3.34 13.75
C VAL A 67 -13.61 -3.64 13.21
N ILE A 68 -13.25 -4.92 13.03
CA ILE A 68 -12.00 -5.31 12.35
C ILE A 68 -11.99 -4.82 10.91
N ALA A 69 -13.08 -5.03 10.17
CA ALA A 69 -13.19 -4.55 8.80
C ALA A 69 -13.09 -3.02 8.73
N ALA A 70 -13.76 -2.30 9.64
CA ALA A 70 -13.66 -0.84 9.75
C ALA A 70 -12.23 -0.39 10.08
N ALA A 71 -11.54 -1.15 10.91
CA ALA A 71 -10.16 -0.88 11.31
C ALA A 71 -9.16 -1.12 10.19
N ILE A 72 -9.30 -2.21 9.44
CA ILE A 72 -8.51 -2.48 8.23
C ILE A 72 -8.77 -1.37 7.20
N THR A 73 -10.02 -0.95 7.06
CA THR A 73 -10.43 0.16 6.19
C THR A 73 -9.76 1.48 6.59
N GLY A 74 -9.81 1.82 7.86
CA GLY A 74 -9.12 3.00 8.40
C GLY A 74 -7.61 2.95 8.20
N PHE A 75 -7.02 1.78 8.36
CA PHE A 75 -5.59 1.57 8.11
C PHE A 75 -5.21 1.75 6.64
N MET A 76 -6.03 1.23 5.71
CA MET A 76 -5.79 1.43 4.27
C MET A 76 -5.91 2.91 3.87
N LEU A 77 -6.74 3.69 4.55
CA LEU A 77 -6.82 5.14 4.35
C LEU A 77 -5.59 5.88 4.89
N LEU A 78 -5.09 5.47 6.06
CA LEU A 78 -3.92 6.09 6.70
C LEU A 78 -2.59 5.61 6.08
N GLY A 79 -2.55 4.41 5.52
CA GLY A 79 -1.36 3.81 4.93
C GLY A 79 -0.63 4.72 3.95
N PRO A 80 -1.28 5.27 2.92
CA PRO A 80 -0.65 6.19 1.97
C PRO A 80 -0.11 7.47 2.62
N ILE A 81 -0.83 8.04 3.60
CA ILE A 81 -0.39 9.25 4.31
C ILE A 81 0.88 8.95 5.11
N LEU A 82 0.91 7.81 5.78
CA LEU A 82 2.06 7.40 6.59
C LEU A 82 3.27 7.04 5.71
N SER A 83 3.06 6.36 4.56
CA SER A 83 4.13 6.06 3.60
C SER A 83 4.69 7.32 2.94
N ALA A 84 3.88 8.37 2.78
CA ALA A 84 4.31 9.63 2.21
C ALA A 84 5.43 10.29 3.03
N GLY A 85 5.38 10.23 4.36
CA GLY A 85 6.46 10.71 5.23
C GLY A 85 7.78 9.95 5.01
N LEU A 86 7.72 8.64 4.82
CA LEU A 86 8.90 7.83 4.53
C LEU A 86 9.46 8.07 3.12
N CYS A 87 8.59 8.26 2.12
CA CYS A 87 9.00 8.69 0.79
C CYS A 87 9.69 10.06 0.84
N GLU A 88 9.18 11.00 1.62
CA GLU A 88 9.82 12.31 1.82
C GLU A 88 11.19 12.19 2.49
N GLN A 89 11.37 11.26 3.45
CA GLN A 89 12.68 10.99 4.05
C GLN A 89 13.70 10.50 3.01
N SER A 90 13.33 9.51 2.15
CA SER A 90 14.21 9.06 1.07
C SER A 90 14.52 10.20 0.09
N ARG A 91 13.54 11.04 -0.24
CA ARG A 91 13.73 12.21 -1.11
C ARG A 91 14.72 13.20 -0.50
N GLN A 92 14.57 13.53 0.78
CA GLN A 92 15.49 14.43 1.51
C GLN A 92 16.90 13.84 1.61
N HIS A 93 17.01 12.53 1.85
CA HIS A 93 18.29 11.83 1.88
C HIS A 93 19.01 11.93 0.52
N GLU A 94 18.34 11.64 -0.58
CA GLU A 94 18.91 11.80 -1.95
C GLU A 94 19.35 13.23 -2.25
N GLN A 95 18.67 14.22 -1.69
CA GLN A 95 19.00 15.65 -1.87
C GLN A 95 20.06 16.17 -0.90
N GLY A 96 20.61 15.31 -0.01
CA GLY A 96 21.58 15.68 1.01
C GLY A 96 21.02 16.63 2.08
N GLN A 97 19.70 16.65 2.26
CA GLN A 97 19.02 17.47 3.26
C GLN A 97 19.02 16.77 4.63
N VAL A 98 18.69 17.54 5.68
CA VAL A 98 18.54 16.99 7.02
C VAL A 98 17.29 16.13 7.11
N VAL A 99 17.46 14.84 7.42
CA VAL A 99 16.35 13.89 7.55
C VAL A 99 15.96 13.75 9.02
N SER A 100 14.71 14.06 9.33
CA SER A 100 14.12 13.88 10.66
C SER A 100 12.66 13.45 10.54
N PHE A 101 12.05 13.04 11.67
CA PHE A 101 10.61 12.78 11.69
C PHE A 101 9.82 14.04 11.34
N ASP A 102 10.18 15.19 11.93
CA ASP A 102 9.46 16.45 11.70
C ASP A 102 9.58 16.94 10.25
N SER A 103 10.78 16.84 9.64
CA SER A 103 10.98 17.23 8.25
C SER A 103 10.20 16.35 7.29
N SER A 104 9.97 15.07 7.63
CA SER A 104 9.16 14.16 6.82
C SER A 104 7.69 14.60 6.70
N LEU A 105 7.18 15.34 7.69
CA LEU A 105 5.82 15.87 7.67
C LEU A 105 5.64 17.06 6.72
N GLU A 106 6.71 17.69 6.27
CA GLU A 106 6.66 18.79 5.31
C GLU A 106 6.13 18.32 3.94
N GLY A 107 6.55 17.11 3.51
CA GLY A 107 6.03 16.48 2.28
C GLY A 107 4.52 16.26 2.35
N LEU A 108 4.02 15.81 3.51
CA LEU A 108 2.58 15.64 3.71
C LEU A 108 1.82 16.96 3.61
N LYS A 109 2.33 18.02 4.22
CA LYS A 109 1.72 19.36 4.16
C LYS A 109 1.72 19.92 2.75
N ARG A 110 2.84 19.77 2.03
CA ARG A 110 3.00 20.27 0.66
C ARG A 110 2.02 19.59 -0.31
N CYS A 111 1.83 18.27 -0.17
CA CYS A 111 1.02 17.46 -1.09
C CYS A 111 -0.34 17.04 -0.49
N GLN A 112 -0.81 17.72 0.56
CA GLN A 112 -1.98 17.34 1.33
C GLN A 112 -3.21 17.11 0.46
N SER A 113 -3.52 18.00 -0.48
CA SER A 113 -4.71 17.90 -1.34
C SER A 113 -4.70 16.61 -2.17
N SER A 114 -3.59 16.32 -2.83
CA SER A 114 -3.43 15.14 -3.69
C SER A 114 -3.40 13.84 -2.85
N LEU A 115 -2.78 13.86 -1.68
CA LEU A 115 -2.77 12.72 -0.77
C LEU A 115 -4.16 12.42 -0.20
N ILE A 116 -4.95 13.44 0.17
CA ILE A 116 -6.34 13.27 0.61
C ILE A 116 -7.19 12.72 -0.52
N GLN A 117 -7.06 13.26 -1.75
CA GLN A 117 -7.77 12.76 -2.92
C GLN A 117 -7.43 11.29 -3.18
N PHE A 118 -6.15 10.92 -3.18
CA PHE A 118 -5.70 9.55 -3.36
C PHE A 118 -6.25 8.62 -2.28
N SER A 119 -6.15 9.01 -1.01
CA SER A 119 -6.68 8.25 0.13
C SER A 119 -8.19 8.08 0.06
N SER A 120 -8.93 9.09 -0.41
CA SER A 120 -10.38 9.02 -0.58
C SER A 120 -10.78 8.02 -1.67
N ILE A 121 -9.99 7.92 -2.76
CA ILE A 121 -10.21 6.92 -3.81
C ILE A 121 -9.95 5.51 -3.26
N LEU A 122 -8.85 5.32 -2.50
CA LEU A 122 -8.57 4.04 -1.84
C LEU A 122 -9.65 3.66 -0.83
N LEU A 123 -10.19 4.64 -0.09
CA LEU A 123 -11.32 4.41 0.80
C LEU A 123 -12.55 3.92 0.04
N ALA A 124 -12.86 4.51 -1.13
CA ALA A 124 -13.97 4.06 -1.96
C ALA A 124 -13.80 2.60 -2.42
N PHE A 125 -12.60 2.19 -2.84
CA PHE A 125 -12.30 0.78 -3.14
C PHE A 125 -12.48 -0.12 -1.92
N THR A 126 -12.07 0.33 -0.75
CA THR A 126 -12.21 -0.43 0.50
C THR A 126 -13.68 -0.57 0.91
N MET A 127 -14.47 0.49 0.78
CA MET A 127 -15.92 0.44 1.01
C MET A 127 -16.63 -0.50 0.03
N LEU A 128 -16.24 -0.49 -1.23
CA LEU A 128 -16.72 -1.43 -2.25
C LEU A 128 -16.40 -2.88 -1.85
N TRP A 129 -15.15 -3.14 -1.43
CA TRP A 129 -14.76 -4.46 -0.95
C TRP A 129 -15.58 -4.89 0.27
N PHE A 130 -15.79 -3.98 1.21
CA PHE A 130 -16.59 -4.25 2.40
C PHE A 130 -18.03 -4.62 2.05
N ALA A 131 -18.64 -3.90 1.11
CA ALA A 131 -19.99 -4.20 0.63
C ALA A 131 -20.05 -5.57 -0.09
N ILE A 132 -19.11 -5.86 -0.98
CA ILE A 132 -19.02 -7.15 -1.68
C ILE A 132 -18.79 -8.29 -0.67
N SER A 133 -17.87 -8.11 0.27
CA SER A 133 -17.56 -9.07 1.32
C SER A 133 -18.79 -9.36 2.20
N GLY A 134 -19.52 -8.32 2.61
CA GLY A 134 -20.76 -8.46 3.37
C GLY A 134 -21.85 -9.22 2.61
N LEU A 135 -22.03 -8.91 1.31
CA LEU A 135 -23.00 -9.63 0.45
C LEU A 135 -22.62 -11.10 0.25
N LEU A 136 -21.33 -11.40 0.05
CA LEU A 136 -20.85 -12.77 -0.08
C LEU A 136 -21.07 -13.57 1.21
N LEU A 137 -20.76 -12.99 2.37
CA LEU A 137 -20.99 -13.62 3.66
C LEU A 137 -22.47 -13.82 3.93
N PHE A 138 -23.32 -12.81 3.68
CA PHE A 138 -24.76 -12.94 3.84
C PHE A 138 -25.37 -14.04 2.97
N ALA A 139 -24.95 -14.11 1.70
CA ALA A 139 -25.42 -15.13 0.75
C ALA A 139 -24.95 -16.56 1.12
N THR A 140 -23.86 -16.69 1.87
CA THR A 140 -23.23 -17.99 2.17
C THR A 140 -23.58 -18.52 3.56
N VAL A 141 -23.57 -17.67 4.58
CA VAL A 141 -23.74 -18.04 5.98
C VAL A 141 -25.14 -17.64 6.52
N GLY A 142 -25.90 -16.87 5.74
CA GLY A 142 -27.18 -16.32 6.15
C GLY A 142 -27.02 -15.29 7.28
N ASN A 143 -27.93 -15.32 8.26
CA ASN A 143 -27.95 -14.35 9.36
C ASN A 143 -26.96 -14.68 10.51
N VAL A 144 -26.19 -15.74 10.40
CA VAL A 144 -25.22 -16.15 11.43
C VAL A 144 -23.88 -15.50 11.12
N ILE A 145 -23.49 -14.50 11.92
CA ILE A 145 -22.18 -13.86 11.80
C ILE A 145 -21.17 -14.71 12.57
N PRO A 146 -20.13 -15.25 11.90
CA PRO A 146 -19.08 -16.02 12.58
C PRO A 146 -18.39 -15.12 13.62
N SER A 147 -18.13 -15.67 14.81
CA SER A 147 -17.30 -15.00 15.80
C SER A 147 -15.84 -14.96 15.32
N LEU A 148 -15.06 -13.97 15.80
CA LEU A 148 -13.64 -13.88 15.50
C LEU A 148 -12.89 -15.14 15.91
N GLN A 149 -13.28 -15.73 17.05
CA GLN A 149 -12.70 -16.94 17.58
C GLN A 149 -12.93 -18.14 16.64
N GLN A 150 -14.10 -18.23 16.00
CA GLN A 150 -14.39 -19.23 14.98
C GLN A 150 -13.59 -19.02 13.70
N LEU A 151 -13.34 -17.78 13.30
CA LEU A 151 -12.53 -17.46 12.11
C LEU A 151 -11.03 -17.71 12.31
N LEU A 152 -10.51 -17.42 13.50
CA LEU A 152 -9.08 -17.54 13.78
C LEU A 152 -8.65 -18.92 14.27
N TRP A 153 -9.50 -19.60 15.03
CA TRP A 153 -9.17 -20.84 15.72
C TRP A 153 -10.11 -22.00 15.37
N GLY A 154 -11.23 -21.72 14.69
CA GLY A 154 -12.14 -22.75 14.20
C GLY A 154 -11.70 -23.31 12.84
N ASN A 155 -12.29 -24.44 12.45
CA ASN A 155 -12.12 -24.93 11.10
C ASN A 155 -12.98 -24.07 10.16
N ILE A 156 -12.36 -23.29 9.29
CA ILE A 156 -13.04 -22.40 8.35
C ILE A 156 -14.02 -23.15 7.43
N PHE A 157 -13.75 -24.42 7.14
CA PHE A 157 -14.61 -25.26 6.31
C PHE A 157 -15.91 -25.71 6.99
N ASP A 158 -16.03 -25.52 8.31
CA ASP A 158 -17.31 -25.71 9.03
C ASP A 158 -18.26 -24.51 8.82
N ILE A 159 -17.71 -23.38 8.36
CA ILE A 159 -18.44 -22.11 8.17
C ILE A 159 -18.71 -21.85 6.70
N ILE A 160 -17.73 -22.08 5.83
CA ILE A 160 -17.79 -21.80 4.39
C ILE A 160 -17.31 -23.01 3.59
N THR A 161 -17.94 -23.23 2.43
CA THR A 161 -17.50 -24.29 1.52
C THR A 161 -16.20 -23.92 0.80
N PRO A 162 -15.40 -24.89 0.32
CA PRO A 162 -14.18 -24.61 -0.46
C PRO A 162 -14.45 -23.73 -1.69
N MET A 163 -15.60 -23.87 -2.35
CA MET A 163 -16.00 -23.05 -3.49
C MET A 163 -16.23 -21.59 -3.08
N GLN A 164 -16.88 -21.36 -1.95
CA GLN A 164 -17.13 -20.01 -1.42
C GLN A 164 -15.82 -19.33 -1.03
N LEU A 165 -14.91 -20.07 -0.39
CA LEU A 165 -13.58 -19.58 -0.06
C LEU A 165 -12.79 -19.20 -1.34
N ALA A 166 -12.82 -20.07 -2.35
CA ALA A 166 -12.17 -19.81 -3.63
C ALA A 166 -12.73 -18.54 -4.29
N LEU A 167 -14.05 -18.36 -4.31
CA LEU A 167 -14.71 -17.18 -4.86
C LEU A 167 -14.31 -15.91 -4.10
N TYR A 168 -14.26 -15.97 -2.77
CA TYR A 168 -13.84 -14.86 -1.92
C TYR A 168 -12.40 -14.44 -2.19
N ILE A 169 -11.49 -15.44 -2.32
CA ILE A 169 -10.07 -15.20 -2.64
C ILE A 169 -9.93 -14.60 -4.04
N VAL A 170 -10.65 -15.10 -5.04
CA VAL A 170 -10.57 -14.60 -6.41
C VAL A 170 -11.06 -13.16 -6.50
N ILE A 171 -12.23 -12.85 -5.95
CA ILE A 171 -12.80 -11.49 -5.99
C ILE A 171 -11.91 -10.52 -5.20
N GLY A 172 -11.48 -10.91 -3.99
CA GLY A 172 -10.59 -10.10 -3.17
C GLY A 172 -9.22 -9.89 -3.83
N GLY A 173 -8.66 -10.94 -4.43
CA GLY A 173 -7.40 -10.87 -5.17
C GLY A 173 -7.47 -9.96 -6.39
N LEU A 174 -8.57 -10.00 -7.14
CA LEU A 174 -8.79 -9.09 -8.28
C LEU A 174 -8.85 -7.63 -7.82
N LEU A 175 -9.63 -7.34 -6.77
CA LEU A 175 -9.73 -5.98 -6.24
C LEU A 175 -8.39 -5.50 -5.67
N ALA A 176 -7.70 -6.35 -4.92
CA ALA A 176 -6.36 -6.04 -4.39
C ALA A 176 -5.36 -5.76 -5.53
N SER A 177 -5.44 -6.50 -6.63
CA SER A 177 -4.61 -6.27 -7.82
C SER A 177 -4.89 -4.92 -8.46
N VAL A 178 -6.18 -4.52 -8.58
CA VAL A 178 -6.55 -3.19 -9.11
C VAL A 178 -5.99 -2.10 -8.20
N VAL A 179 -6.21 -2.19 -6.88
CA VAL A 179 -5.69 -1.22 -5.90
C VAL A 179 -4.17 -1.16 -5.96
N PHE A 180 -3.49 -2.30 -6.05
CA PHE A 180 -2.04 -2.36 -6.17
C PHE A 180 -1.55 -1.65 -7.43
N VAL A 181 -2.10 -1.97 -8.61
CA VAL A 181 -1.72 -1.37 -9.90
C VAL A 181 -1.84 0.16 -9.89
N VAL A 182 -2.90 0.69 -9.30
CA VAL A 182 -3.07 2.15 -9.21
C VAL A 182 -2.22 2.80 -8.13
N SER A 183 -1.55 2.02 -7.26
CA SER A 183 -0.84 2.53 -6.07
C SER A 183 0.67 2.35 -6.12
N VAL A 184 1.22 1.52 -7.02
CA VAL A 184 2.65 1.09 -7.01
C VAL A 184 3.61 2.25 -6.82
N ILE A 185 3.43 3.33 -7.58
CA ILE A 185 4.30 4.52 -7.55
C ILE A 185 3.55 5.81 -7.23
N SER A 186 2.24 5.75 -6.94
CA SER A 186 1.41 6.97 -6.85
C SER A 186 1.86 7.88 -5.71
N VAL A 187 2.14 7.35 -4.54
CA VAL A 187 2.57 8.17 -3.39
C VAL A 187 3.92 8.83 -3.64
N PRO A 188 4.98 8.11 -4.05
CA PRO A 188 6.25 8.75 -4.42
C PRO A 188 6.10 9.83 -5.50
N ALA A 189 5.30 9.59 -6.54
CA ALA A 189 5.07 10.55 -7.62
C ALA A 189 4.36 11.81 -7.12
N ILE A 190 3.38 11.68 -6.23
CA ILE A 190 2.71 12.82 -5.58
C ILE A 190 3.73 13.61 -4.74
N ILE A 191 4.55 12.94 -3.95
CA ILE A 191 5.54 13.58 -3.06
C ILE A 191 6.61 14.33 -3.87
N GLU A 192 7.09 13.76 -4.96
CA GLU A 192 8.15 14.39 -5.77
C GLU A 192 7.62 15.60 -6.55
N HIS A 193 6.49 15.46 -7.23
CA HIS A 193 6.02 16.43 -8.23
C HIS A 193 4.79 17.23 -7.80
N ASN A 194 4.17 16.91 -6.66
CA ASN A 194 2.91 17.52 -6.21
C ASN A 194 1.80 17.47 -7.28
N ILE A 195 1.76 16.38 -8.04
CA ILE A 195 0.74 16.12 -9.09
C ILE A 195 -0.57 15.66 -8.48
N SER A 196 -1.64 15.69 -9.28
CA SER A 196 -2.95 15.20 -8.84
C SER A 196 -2.90 13.67 -8.57
N ALA A 197 -3.81 13.19 -7.73
CA ALA A 197 -3.94 11.75 -7.48
C ALA A 197 -4.25 10.98 -8.76
N ILE A 198 -5.07 11.53 -9.66
CA ILE A 198 -5.46 10.89 -10.92
C ILE A 198 -4.26 10.72 -11.85
N ASP A 199 -3.43 11.76 -11.99
CA ASP A 199 -2.23 11.70 -12.82
C ASP A 199 -1.21 10.71 -12.25
N ALA A 200 -1.04 10.69 -10.93
CA ALA A 200 -0.18 9.72 -10.26
C ALA A 200 -0.66 8.27 -10.46
N MET A 201 -1.97 8.02 -10.36
CA MET A 201 -2.57 6.71 -10.62
C MET A 201 -2.43 6.30 -12.10
N ALA A 202 -2.61 7.23 -13.04
CA ALA A 202 -2.40 6.97 -14.47
C ALA A 202 -0.94 6.56 -14.75
N ALA A 203 0.02 7.28 -14.16
CA ALA A 203 1.44 6.93 -14.26
C ALA A 203 1.73 5.54 -13.65
N SER A 204 1.12 5.21 -12.50
CA SER A 204 1.26 3.90 -11.84
C SER A 204 0.74 2.75 -12.70
N ILE A 205 -0.41 2.93 -13.35
CA ILE A 205 -0.98 1.95 -14.29
C ILE A 205 -0.01 1.72 -15.45
N LYS A 206 0.48 2.79 -16.08
CA LYS A 206 1.39 2.67 -17.23
C LYS A 206 2.71 2.00 -16.87
N VAL A 207 3.34 2.40 -15.75
CA VAL A 207 4.54 1.74 -15.21
C VAL A 207 4.31 0.24 -15.02
N THR A 208 3.15 -0.12 -14.46
CA THR A 208 2.81 -1.53 -14.23
C THR A 208 2.68 -2.30 -15.53
N ILE A 209 1.97 -1.74 -16.52
CA ILE A 209 1.77 -2.40 -17.83
C ILE A 209 3.10 -2.59 -18.56
N GLU A 210 4.00 -1.62 -18.50
CA GLU A 210 5.30 -1.68 -19.16
C GLU A 210 6.31 -2.56 -18.43
N ASN A 211 6.11 -2.87 -17.13
CA ASN A 211 7.04 -3.63 -16.30
C ASN A 211 6.40 -4.81 -15.57
N ILE A 212 5.39 -5.47 -16.16
CA ILE A 212 4.59 -6.54 -15.51
C ILE A 212 5.47 -7.57 -14.76
N PRO A 213 6.53 -8.18 -15.36
CA PRO A 213 7.29 -9.22 -14.65
C PRO A 213 7.96 -8.68 -13.37
N THR A 214 8.53 -7.49 -13.43
CA THR A 214 9.18 -6.83 -12.29
C THR A 214 8.18 -6.47 -11.21
N ILE A 215 7.01 -5.95 -11.60
CA ILE A 215 5.95 -5.54 -10.69
C ILE A 215 5.30 -6.75 -10.01
N VAL A 216 5.19 -7.90 -10.69
CA VAL A 216 4.71 -9.16 -10.06
C VAL A 216 5.68 -9.63 -8.98
N ILE A 217 7.00 -9.58 -9.22
CA ILE A 217 7.99 -9.90 -8.18
C ILE A 217 7.88 -8.91 -7.02
N TRP A 218 7.73 -7.62 -7.31
CA TRP A 218 7.55 -6.60 -6.27
C TRP A 218 6.30 -6.87 -5.41
N ALA A 219 5.17 -7.15 -6.04
CA ALA A 219 3.94 -7.53 -5.33
C ALA A 219 4.14 -8.76 -4.44
N THR A 220 4.82 -9.79 -4.96
CA THR A 220 5.13 -11.02 -4.21
C THR A 220 5.98 -10.71 -2.98
N LEU A 221 7.02 -9.90 -3.11
CA LEU A 221 7.87 -9.49 -1.99
C LEU A 221 7.10 -8.69 -0.93
N ILE A 222 6.21 -7.78 -1.35
CA ILE A 222 5.33 -7.05 -0.42
C ILE A 222 4.47 -8.01 0.38
N VAL A 223 3.79 -8.96 -0.30
CA VAL A 223 2.90 -9.94 0.36
C VAL A 223 3.69 -10.82 1.32
N MET A 224 4.87 -11.32 0.92
CA MET A 224 5.71 -12.15 1.78
C MET A 224 6.20 -11.39 3.01
N LEU A 225 6.71 -10.17 2.83
CA LEU A 225 7.21 -9.35 3.94
C LEU A 225 6.07 -8.91 4.87
N ALA A 226 4.93 -8.50 4.33
CA ALA A 226 3.75 -8.21 5.14
C ALA A 226 3.28 -9.44 5.93
N GLY A 227 3.26 -10.62 5.29
CA GLY A 227 2.96 -11.89 5.94
C GLY A 227 3.91 -12.20 7.10
N LEU A 228 5.22 -11.97 6.93
CA LEU A 228 6.20 -12.09 8.01
C LEU A 228 5.92 -11.07 9.14
N GLY A 229 5.53 -9.85 8.80
CA GLY A 229 5.14 -8.83 9.78
C GLY A 229 3.95 -9.27 10.63
N PHE A 230 2.92 -9.85 10.01
CA PHE A 230 1.78 -10.42 10.72
C PHE A 230 2.16 -11.65 11.55
N ALA A 231 3.00 -12.55 11.02
CA ALA A 231 3.45 -13.75 11.72
C ALA A 231 4.25 -13.45 12.99
N THR A 232 4.85 -12.28 13.09
CA THR A 232 5.54 -11.79 14.30
C THR A 232 4.63 -11.00 15.24
N TYR A 233 3.32 -11.23 15.19
CA TYR A 233 2.33 -10.47 15.98
C TYR A 233 2.47 -8.94 15.81
N LEU A 234 2.71 -8.51 14.58
CA LEU A 234 2.93 -7.12 14.14
C LEU A 234 4.25 -6.47 14.59
N ILE A 235 5.01 -7.07 15.49
CA ILE A 235 6.29 -6.49 15.95
C ILE A 235 7.24 -6.28 14.77
N GLY A 236 7.28 -7.22 13.83
CA GLY A 236 8.07 -7.11 12.61
C GLY A 236 7.66 -5.93 11.73
N MET A 237 6.43 -5.43 11.82
CA MET A 237 5.96 -4.29 11.04
C MET A 237 6.68 -2.98 11.40
N ILE A 238 7.27 -2.88 12.60
CA ILE A 238 8.08 -1.71 12.99
C ILE A 238 9.22 -1.48 12.00
N VAL A 239 9.78 -2.57 11.44
CA VAL A 239 10.87 -2.52 10.46
C VAL A 239 10.37 -2.74 9.03
N ILE A 240 9.47 -3.70 8.82
CA ILE A 240 8.98 -4.08 7.50
C ILE A 240 8.19 -2.93 6.85
N TYR A 241 7.36 -2.21 7.61
CA TYR A 241 6.59 -1.11 7.05
C TYR A 241 7.49 0.02 6.49
N PRO A 242 8.44 0.61 7.24
CA PRO A 242 9.36 1.58 6.67
C PRO A 242 10.22 1.01 5.55
N LEU A 243 10.64 -0.24 5.62
CA LEU A 243 11.38 -0.89 4.55
C LEU A 243 10.60 -0.88 3.22
N LEU A 244 9.33 -1.28 3.25
CA LEU A 244 8.48 -1.29 2.05
C LEU A 244 8.19 0.13 1.54
N ALA A 245 8.01 1.10 2.42
CA ALA A 245 7.74 2.49 2.04
C ALA A 245 8.96 3.14 1.37
N HIS A 246 10.16 3.00 1.94
CA HIS A 246 11.40 3.45 1.31
C HIS A 246 11.67 2.72 -0.01
N ALA A 247 11.43 1.40 -0.06
CA ALA A 247 11.59 0.63 -1.28
C ALA A 247 10.62 1.07 -2.39
N SER A 248 9.41 1.52 -2.05
CA SER A 248 8.47 2.12 -3.01
C SER A 248 9.00 3.44 -3.59
N TRP A 249 9.74 4.25 -2.81
CA TRP A 249 10.44 5.41 -3.33
C TRP A 249 11.51 5.01 -4.36
N HIS A 250 12.36 4.05 -4.02
CA HIS A 250 13.40 3.58 -4.94
C HIS A 250 12.84 2.89 -6.18
N ALA A 251 11.71 2.19 -6.05
CA ALA A 251 10.97 1.66 -7.20
C ALA A 251 10.52 2.79 -8.14
N TYR A 252 9.94 3.84 -7.60
CA TYR A 252 9.55 5.02 -8.37
C TYR A 252 10.75 5.65 -9.09
N ARG A 253 11.85 5.90 -8.39
CA ARG A 253 13.08 6.51 -8.96
C ARG A 253 13.71 5.69 -10.08
N ASP A 254 13.54 4.37 -10.04
CA ASP A 254 14.08 3.46 -11.03
C ASP A 254 13.17 3.32 -12.27
N LEU A 255 11.85 3.31 -12.04
CA LEU A 255 10.83 3.10 -13.06
C LEU A 255 10.46 4.40 -13.81
N VAL A 256 10.68 5.57 -13.21
CA VAL A 256 10.34 6.88 -13.78
C VAL A 256 11.59 7.73 -13.90
N GLN A 257 11.92 8.11 -15.11
CA GLN A 257 12.95 9.11 -15.37
C GLN A 257 12.31 10.49 -15.39
N ASN A 258 12.87 11.39 -14.61
CA ASN A 258 12.53 12.80 -14.71
C ASN A 258 13.43 13.40 -15.80
N ASP A 259 12.87 13.70 -16.96
CA ASP A 259 13.56 14.53 -17.93
C ASP A 259 13.66 15.94 -17.33
N LYS A 260 14.90 16.33 -16.99
CA LYS A 260 15.21 17.67 -16.49
C LYS A 260 15.14 18.69 -17.61
#